data_eb2775d573ab6fe530b0eec3fb74f51f
#
_entry.id   eb2775d573ab6fe530b0eec3fb74f51f
#
_cell.length_a   1.000
_cell.length_b   1.000
_cell.length_c   1.000
_cell.angle_alpha   90.00
_cell.angle_beta   90.00
_cell.angle_gamma   90.00
#
_symmetry.space_group_name_H-M   'P 1'
#
loop_
_entity.id
_entity.type
_entity.pdbx_description
1 polymer ?
#
loop_
_entity_poly.entity_id
_entity_poly.type
_entity_poly.pdbx_seq_one_letter_code
_entity_poly.pdbx_strand_id
1 'polypeptide(L)'
;MKDTIKTFSTPHGELSIDTVADAKMAKVFERGEYHQQDTVELLSAFVNNESVFVDGGAHIGTITIPLARKAGHTIAYEADAATCDILRQNIERNAVSVDVRQKGIGERSGRGEIASVREGNAGAHTLLVGEGAVDIVTLDEELERFDVMKLDVEGMELSVMRGTERIMKEARPTVLFEVNLSQLRAHEAPLHALDAFFRGRGYSLYLPFRSSGQLVLGAASSLSLVALCMYPGAYFLNRTSSVFDIIAVPEGKAVPLPVVPVWRTMQYVLARNLQEKIGRVRKYLI
;
A
#
# COMPACT_ATOMS: atom_id res chain seq x y z
N MET A 1 -5.34 21.34 -20.04
CA MET A 1 -4.56 20.70 -18.94
C MET A 1 -4.24 21.80 -17.93
N LYS A 2 -4.36 21.52 -16.63
CA LYS A 2 -3.94 22.51 -15.62
C LYS A 2 -2.42 22.69 -15.73
N ASP A 3 -1.92 23.95 -15.62
CA ASP A 3 -0.47 24.25 -15.66
C ASP A 3 0.36 23.54 -14.57
N THR A 4 -0.33 22.88 -13.62
CA THR A 4 0.26 22.14 -12.51
C THR A 4 0.64 20.69 -12.83
N ILE A 5 0.17 20.12 -13.95
CA ILE A 5 0.48 18.74 -14.35
C ILE A 5 1.85 18.69 -15.03
N LYS A 6 2.79 17.96 -14.44
CA LYS A 6 4.12 17.67 -15.02
C LYS A 6 4.30 16.17 -15.25
N THR A 7 5.06 15.83 -16.27
CA THR A 7 5.43 14.43 -16.59
C THR A 7 6.90 14.22 -16.25
N PHE A 8 7.18 13.10 -15.59
CA PHE A 8 8.52 12.68 -15.20
C PHE A 8 8.85 11.32 -15.80
N SER A 9 10.09 11.18 -16.28
CA SER A 9 10.62 9.86 -16.66
C SER A 9 11.06 9.11 -15.42
N THR A 10 10.62 7.87 -15.28
CA THR A 10 10.92 7.01 -14.14
C THR A 10 11.48 5.65 -14.63
N PRO A 11 12.06 4.81 -13.75
CA PRO A 11 12.50 3.47 -14.13
C PRO A 11 11.38 2.58 -14.70
N HIS A 12 10.11 2.93 -14.41
CA HIS A 12 8.93 2.17 -14.81
C HIS A 12 8.06 2.85 -15.86
N GLY A 13 8.55 3.89 -16.51
CA GLY A 13 7.87 4.63 -17.57
C GLY A 13 7.65 6.10 -17.23
N GLU A 14 6.83 6.77 -18.03
CA GLU A 14 6.53 8.18 -17.84
C GLU A 14 5.29 8.36 -16.96
N LEU A 15 5.40 9.17 -15.92
CA LEU A 15 4.32 9.46 -14.98
C LEU A 15 4.02 10.97 -14.92
N SER A 16 2.78 11.31 -15.17
CA SER A 16 2.25 12.66 -14.93
C SER A 16 1.72 12.76 -13.51
N ILE A 17 1.88 13.92 -12.90
CA ILE A 17 1.41 14.22 -11.55
C ILE A 17 1.03 15.71 -11.44
N ASP A 18 0.01 16.03 -10.65
CA ASP A 18 -0.27 17.41 -10.25
C ASP A 18 0.72 17.84 -9.16
N THR A 19 1.66 18.71 -9.54
CA THR A 19 2.78 19.13 -8.68
C THR A 19 2.36 20.06 -7.52
N VAL A 20 1.12 20.51 -7.52
CA VAL A 20 0.53 21.31 -6.43
C VAL A 20 -0.29 20.41 -5.52
N ALA A 21 -1.20 19.61 -6.09
CA ALA A 21 -2.03 18.67 -5.32
C ALA A 21 -1.19 17.59 -4.65
N ASP A 22 -0.09 17.13 -5.28
CA ASP A 22 0.84 16.16 -4.70
C ASP A 22 2.30 16.63 -4.78
N ALA A 23 2.58 17.74 -4.14
CA ALA A 23 3.91 18.34 -4.09
C ALA A 23 4.97 17.43 -3.43
N LYS A 24 4.54 16.49 -2.55
CA LYS A 24 5.44 15.55 -1.89
C LYS A 24 5.99 14.54 -2.89
N MET A 25 5.13 13.89 -3.69
CA MET A 25 5.54 12.93 -4.71
C MET A 25 6.29 13.63 -5.86
N ALA A 26 5.86 14.81 -6.28
CA ALA A 26 6.53 15.58 -7.30
C ALA A 26 8.01 15.85 -6.95
N LYS A 27 8.31 16.22 -5.69
CA LYS A 27 9.69 16.40 -5.20
C LYS A 27 10.51 15.11 -5.24
N VAL A 28 9.90 13.94 -5.06
CA VAL A 28 10.58 12.65 -5.22
C VAL A 28 11.03 12.46 -6.67
N PHE A 29 10.12 12.67 -7.62
CA PHE A 29 10.42 12.56 -9.05
C PHE A 29 11.41 13.63 -9.54
N GLU A 30 11.35 14.87 -9.04
CA GLU A 30 12.31 15.93 -9.35
C GLU A 30 13.76 15.57 -8.95
N ARG A 31 13.93 14.71 -7.93
CA ARG A 31 15.23 14.19 -7.51
C ARG A 31 15.66 12.93 -8.29
N GLY A 32 14.86 12.48 -9.26
CA GLY A 32 15.09 11.21 -9.97
C GLY A 32 14.92 9.98 -9.09
N GLU A 33 14.21 10.10 -7.97
CA GLU A 33 13.96 9.00 -7.03
C GLU A 33 12.64 8.29 -7.35
N TYR A 34 12.55 7.01 -6.97
CA TYR A 34 11.34 6.19 -7.06
C TYR A 34 11.21 5.35 -5.78
N HIS A 35 10.54 5.89 -4.77
CA HIS A 35 10.54 5.29 -3.43
C HIS A 35 9.74 3.98 -3.32
N GLN A 36 8.87 3.65 -4.28
CA GLN A 36 8.11 2.40 -4.34
C GLN A 36 8.83 1.27 -5.09
N GLN A 37 10.13 1.42 -5.41
CA GLN A 37 10.91 0.42 -6.12
C GLN A 37 10.90 -0.94 -5.42
N ASP A 38 11.05 -0.95 -4.09
CA ASP A 38 11.04 -2.19 -3.31
C ASP A 38 9.67 -2.87 -3.33
N THR A 39 8.58 -2.10 -3.32
CA THR A 39 7.22 -2.60 -3.43
C THR A 39 6.95 -3.21 -4.81
N VAL A 40 7.43 -2.56 -5.88
CA VAL A 40 7.35 -3.12 -7.25
C VAL A 40 8.15 -4.42 -7.38
N GLU A 41 9.39 -4.46 -6.86
CA GLU A 41 10.23 -5.65 -6.86
C GLU A 41 9.55 -6.80 -6.09
N LEU A 42 9.02 -6.50 -4.90
CA LEU A 42 8.33 -7.45 -4.04
C LEU A 42 7.12 -8.07 -4.75
N LEU A 43 6.19 -7.25 -5.20
CA LEU A 43 4.96 -7.72 -5.85
C LEU A 43 5.26 -8.44 -7.17
N SER A 44 6.28 -7.99 -7.90
CA SER A 44 6.74 -8.63 -9.13
C SER A 44 7.21 -10.06 -8.93
N ALA A 45 7.62 -10.45 -7.74
CA ALA A 45 7.98 -11.84 -7.43
C ALA A 45 6.75 -12.75 -7.28
N PHE A 46 5.58 -12.19 -6.94
CA PHE A 46 4.33 -12.92 -6.74
C PHE A 46 3.39 -12.91 -7.96
N VAL A 47 3.68 -12.07 -8.96
CA VAL A 47 2.83 -11.85 -10.14
C VAL A 47 3.46 -12.47 -11.38
N ASN A 48 2.64 -13.12 -12.22
CA ASN A 48 2.99 -13.65 -13.53
C ASN A 48 1.87 -13.34 -14.55
N ASN A 49 2.05 -13.78 -15.80
CA ASN A 49 1.13 -13.52 -16.91
C ASN A 49 -0.24 -14.24 -16.81
N GLU A 50 -0.49 -15.03 -15.79
CA GLU A 50 -1.78 -15.66 -15.50
C GLU A 50 -2.46 -15.00 -14.30
N SER A 51 -1.74 -14.16 -13.55
CA SER A 51 -2.22 -13.56 -12.31
C SER A 51 -3.21 -12.44 -12.60
N VAL A 52 -4.27 -12.39 -11.79
CA VAL A 52 -5.12 -11.21 -11.61
C VAL A 52 -4.54 -10.38 -10.47
N PHE A 53 -4.06 -9.19 -10.79
CA PHE A 53 -3.51 -8.24 -9.83
C PHE A 53 -4.52 -7.12 -9.54
N VAL A 54 -4.74 -6.83 -8.26
CA VAL A 54 -5.59 -5.72 -7.80
C VAL A 54 -4.73 -4.67 -7.10
N ASP A 55 -4.86 -3.41 -7.51
CA ASP A 55 -4.25 -2.25 -6.86
C ASP A 55 -5.34 -1.41 -6.18
N GLY A 56 -5.46 -1.55 -4.88
CA GLY A 56 -6.39 -0.78 -4.06
C GLY A 56 -5.71 0.48 -3.52
N GLY A 57 -6.20 1.66 -3.96
CA GLY A 57 -5.53 2.95 -3.78
C GLY A 57 -4.39 3.12 -4.79
N ALA A 58 -4.75 3.05 -6.08
CA ALA A 58 -3.78 3.03 -7.17
C ALA A 58 -3.08 4.37 -7.40
N HIS A 59 -3.64 5.46 -6.88
CA HIS A 59 -3.11 6.81 -7.01
C HIS A 59 -2.82 7.16 -8.49
N ILE A 60 -1.64 7.63 -8.83
CA ILE A 60 -1.23 7.96 -10.22
C ILE A 60 -0.66 6.77 -10.99
N GLY A 61 -0.65 5.55 -10.40
CA GLY A 61 -0.24 4.31 -11.07
C GLY A 61 1.22 3.90 -10.87
N THR A 62 1.89 4.39 -9.82
CA THR A 62 3.30 4.03 -9.53
C THR A 62 3.51 2.53 -9.32
N ILE A 63 2.54 1.80 -8.78
CA ILE A 63 2.57 0.34 -8.66
C ILE A 63 1.81 -0.31 -9.82
N THR A 64 0.66 0.23 -10.17
CA THR A 64 -0.23 -0.30 -11.22
C THR A 64 0.51 -0.55 -12.54
N ILE A 65 1.25 0.46 -13.04
CA ILE A 65 1.86 0.42 -14.38
C ILE A 65 2.95 -0.65 -14.50
N PRO A 66 3.95 -0.73 -13.60
CA PRO A 66 4.94 -1.81 -13.68
C PRO A 66 4.34 -3.20 -13.50
N LEU A 67 3.33 -3.38 -12.64
CA LEU A 67 2.68 -4.66 -12.43
C LEU A 67 1.78 -5.06 -13.62
N ALA A 68 1.11 -4.12 -14.28
CA ALA A 68 0.30 -4.38 -15.47
C ALA A 68 1.11 -4.93 -16.66
N ARG A 69 2.42 -4.67 -16.72
CA ARG A 69 3.31 -5.29 -17.73
C ARG A 69 3.61 -6.75 -17.46
N LYS A 70 3.26 -7.25 -16.28
CA LYS A 70 3.62 -8.58 -15.80
C LYS A 70 2.42 -9.46 -15.52
N ALA A 71 1.34 -8.87 -15.02
CA ALA A 71 0.08 -9.56 -14.73
C ALA A 71 -0.67 -9.90 -16.01
N GLY A 72 -1.46 -10.98 -15.97
CA GLY A 72 -2.39 -11.33 -17.03
C GLY A 72 -3.58 -10.37 -17.09
N HIS A 73 -4.02 -9.90 -15.92
CA HIS A 73 -5.06 -8.89 -15.79
C HIS A 73 -4.76 -7.98 -14.59
N THR A 74 -4.96 -6.67 -14.76
CA THR A 74 -4.76 -5.68 -13.70
C THR A 74 -6.02 -4.85 -13.52
N ILE A 75 -6.45 -4.72 -12.27
CA ILE A 75 -7.60 -3.91 -11.84
C ILE A 75 -7.10 -2.87 -10.85
N ALA A 76 -7.42 -1.60 -11.07
CA ALA A 76 -6.99 -0.50 -10.23
C ALA A 76 -8.20 0.26 -9.68
N TYR A 77 -8.26 0.40 -8.36
CA TYR A 77 -9.25 1.21 -7.67
C TYR A 77 -8.62 2.51 -7.20
N GLU A 78 -9.21 3.63 -7.63
CA GLU A 78 -8.85 4.97 -7.18
C GLU A 78 -10.13 5.79 -6.95
N ALA A 79 -10.31 6.25 -5.73
CA ALA A 79 -11.56 6.90 -5.32
C ALA A 79 -11.62 8.39 -5.71
N ASP A 80 -10.46 9.09 -5.68
CA ASP A 80 -10.38 10.52 -6.04
C ASP A 80 -10.45 10.69 -7.55
N ALA A 81 -11.46 11.44 -8.02
CA ALA A 81 -11.72 11.62 -9.44
C ALA A 81 -10.54 12.30 -10.18
N ALA A 82 -9.92 13.32 -9.56
CA ALA A 82 -8.84 14.06 -10.21
C ALA A 82 -7.58 13.19 -10.33
N THR A 83 -7.27 12.42 -9.29
CA THR A 83 -6.18 11.45 -9.27
C THR A 83 -6.43 10.30 -10.24
N CYS A 84 -7.67 9.80 -10.31
CA CYS A 84 -8.08 8.75 -11.24
C CYS A 84 -7.93 9.18 -12.70
N ASP A 85 -8.22 10.43 -13.04
CA ASP A 85 -8.00 10.98 -14.38
C ASP A 85 -6.50 11.02 -14.76
N ILE A 86 -5.63 11.35 -13.81
CA ILE A 86 -4.17 11.29 -14.01
C ILE A 86 -3.71 9.83 -14.17
N LEU A 87 -4.26 8.91 -13.38
CA LEU A 87 -3.99 7.47 -13.50
C LEU A 87 -4.31 6.96 -14.91
N ARG A 88 -5.48 7.29 -15.45
CA ARG A 88 -5.89 6.91 -16.83
C ARG A 88 -4.93 7.45 -17.88
N GLN A 89 -4.53 8.71 -17.77
CA GLN A 89 -3.55 9.32 -18.69
C GLN A 89 -2.19 8.63 -18.61
N ASN A 90 -1.74 8.25 -17.40
CA ASN A 90 -0.49 7.54 -17.21
C ASN A 90 -0.54 6.12 -17.78
N ILE A 91 -1.66 5.42 -17.65
CA ILE A 91 -1.90 4.10 -18.23
C ILE A 91 -1.82 4.17 -19.77
N GLU A 92 -2.54 5.13 -20.38
CA GLU A 92 -2.52 5.35 -21.83
C GLU A 92 -1.10 5.67 -22.33
N ARG A 93 -0.42 6.61 -21.67
CA ARG A 93 0.96 7.02 -22.00
C ARG A 93 1.95 5.86 -21.98
N ASN A 94 1.79 4.94 -21.04
CA ASN A 94 2.67 3.78 -20.88
C ASN A 94 2.22 2.55 -21.68
N ALA A 95 1.14 2.66 -22.48
CA ALA A 95 0.58 1.60 -23.30
C ALA A 95 0.38 0.27 -22.55
N VAL A 96 -0.13 0.33 -21.33
CA VAL A 96 -0.50 -0.84 -20.51
C VAL A 96 -2.01 -1.01 -20.45
N SER A 97 -2.48 -2.25 -20.26
CA SER A 97 -3.92 -2.56 -20.13
C SER A 97 -4.27 -2.68 -18.64
N VAL A 98 -5.20 -1.85 -18.18
CA VAL A 98 -5.68 -1.83 -16.79
C VAL A 98 -7.18 -1.52 -16.77
N ASP A 99 -7.95 -2.30 -16.01
CA ASP A 99 -9.34 -1.98 -15.67
C ASP A 99 -9.37 -0.96 -14.53
N VAL A 100 -9.56 0.31 -14.86
CA VAL A 100 -9.56 1.41 -13.88
C VAL A 100 -10.98 1.67 -13.39
N ARG A 101 -11.18 1.50 -12.10
CA ARG A 101 -12.44 1.71 -11.39
C ARG A 101 -12.34 2.92 -10.45
N GLN A 102 -13.05 3.99 -10.80
CA GLN A 102 -13.15 5.18 -9.97
C GLN A 102 -14.15 4.93 -8.83
N LYS A 103 -13.74 4.15 -7.85
CA LYS A 103 -14.55 3.73 -6.71
C LYS A 103 -13.69 3.64 -5.45
N GLY A 104 -14.30 3.87 -4.31
CA GLY A 104 -13.77 3.42 -3.02
C GLY A 104 -14.03 1.94 -2.81
N ILE A 105 -13.19 1.29 -2.01
CA ILE A 105 -13.37 -0.10 -1.60
C ILE A 105 -13.51 -0.16 -0.07
N GLY A 106 -14.38 -1.03 0.42
CA GLY A 106 -14.67 -1.12 1.86
C GLY A 106 -15.39 -2.40 2.28
N GLU A 107 -15.83 -2.43 3.54
CA GLU A 107 -16.55 -3.57 4.12
C GLU A 107 -17.98 -3.71 3.57
N ARG A 108 -18.60 -2.61 3.16
CA ARG A 108 -19.99 -2.55 2.68
C ARG A 108 -20.08 -1.58 1.51
N SER A 109 -20.90 -1.93 0.55
CA SER A 109 -21.25 -1.03 -0.55
C SER A 109 -22.08 0.14 -0.07
N GLY A 110 -21.86 1.32 -0.64
CA GLY A 110 -22.51 2.55 -0.23
C GLY A 110 -21.93 3.77 -0.92
N ARG A 111 -21.96 4.88 -0.20
CA ARG A 111 -21.44 6.19 -0.65
C ARG A 111 -20.41 6.71 0.32
N GLY A 112 -19.57 7.62 -0.15
CA GLY A 112 -18.62 8.32 0.69
C GLY A 112 -18.09 9.59 0.03
N GLU A 113 -17.20 10.27 0.75
CA GLU A 113 -16.51 11.46 0.27
C GLU A 113 -15.01 11.36 0.54
N ILE A 114 -14.23 12.04 -0.31
CA ILE A 114 -12.78 12.14 -0.12
C ILE A 114 -12.49 13.31 0.81
N ALA A 115 -11.82 13.03 1.93
CA ALA A 115 -11.29 14.03 2.83
C ALA A 115 -9.78 14.18 2.63
N SER A 116 -9.32 15.42 2.38
CA SER A 116 -7.90 15.73 2.33
C SER A 116 -7.34 15.81 3.74
N VAL A 117 -6.44 14.91 4.08
CA VAL A 117 -5.78 14.90 5.40
C VAL A 117 -4.61 15.88 5.46
N ARG A 118 -3.98 16.19 4.31
CA ARG A 118 -2.84 17.11 4.21
C ARG A 118 -2.81 17.81 2.86
N GLU A 119 -2.74 19.13 2.87
CA GLU A 119 -2.48 19.91 1.65
C GLU A 119 -1.15 19.51 0.99
N GLY A 120 -1.15 19.42 -0.34
CA GLY A 120 0.04 19.05 -1.13
C GLY A 120 0.47 17.58 -1.01
N ASN A 121 -0.42 16.70 -0.59
CA ASN A 121 -0.20 15.25 -0.52
C ASN A 121 -1.49 14.51 -0.90
N ALA A 122 -1.79 14.43 -2.20
CA ALA A 122 -2.98 13.74 -2.72
C ALA A 122 -2.98 12.24 -2.38
N GLY A 123 -1.80 11.63 -2.25
CA GLY A 123 -1.68 10.24 -1.81
C GLY A 123 -2.08 9.98 -0.35
N ALA A 124 -2.42 11.02 0.43
CA ALA A 124 -2.91 10.87 1.81
C ALA A 124 -4.39 11.27 1.95
N HIS A 125 -5.15 11.15 0.87
CA HIS A 125 -6.60 11.31 0.91
C HIS A 125 -7.24 10.11 1.60
N THR A 126 -8.13 10.34 2.56
CA THR A 126 -8.90 9.28 3.20
C THR A 126 -10.35 9.29 2.73
N LEU A 127 -10.95 8.11 2.63
CA LEU A 127 -12.36 7.95 2.27
C LEU A 127 -13.20 7.93 3.55
N LEU A 128 -14.14 8.85 3.65
CA LEU A 128 -15.14 8.88 4.73
C LEU A 128 -16.43 8.24 4.22
N VAL A 129 -16.86 7.17 4.87
CA VAL A 129 -18.14 6.50 4.56
C VAL A 129 -19.29 7.37 5.02
N GLY A 130 -20.28 7.63 4.15
CA GLY A 130 -21.43 8.49 4.46
C GLY A 130 -22.17 8.94 3.21
N GLU A 131 -22.77 10.11 3.26
CA GLU A 131 -23.41 10.74 2.11
C GLU A 131 -22.37 11.53 1.31
N GLY A 132 -21.94 11.02 0.17
CA GLY A 132 -20.92 11.64 -0.68
C GLY A 132 -21.05 11.26 -2.14
N ALA A 133 -20.11 11.76 -2.97
CA ALA A 133 -20.11 11.55 -4.42
C ALA A 133 -19.40 10.27 -4.85
N VAL A 134 -18.61 9.65 -3.96
CA VAL A 134 -17.81 8.46 -4.26
C VAL A 134 -18.64 7.20 -4.03
N ASP A 135 -18.74 6.33 -5.03
CA ASP A 135 -19.30 4.99 -4.87
C ASP A 135 -18.29 4.11 -4.11
N ILE A 136 -18.76 3.44 -3.07
CA ILE A 136 -17.99 2.45 -2.31
C ILE A 136 -18.55 1.07 -2.63
N VAL A 137 -17.66 0.12 -2.89
CA VAL A 137 -18.01 -1.27 -3.21
C VAL A 137 -17.23 -2.25 -2.35
N THR A 138 -17.73 -3.48 -2.23
CA THR A 138 -16.95 -4.58 -1.68
C THR A 138 -16.23 -5.32 -2.81
N LEU A 139 -15.05 -5.87 -2.53
CA LEU A 139 -14.35 -6.67 -3.55
C LEU A 139 -15.08 -7.98 -3.84
N ASP A 140 -15.79 -8.53 -2.87
CA ASP A 140 -16.60 -9.73 -3.05
C ASP A 140 -17.78 -9.56 -4.02
N GLU A 141 -18.34 -8.33 -4.13
CA GLU A 141 -19.39 -8.00 -5.12
C GLU A 141 -18.81 -7.67 -6.49
N GLU A 142 -17.63 -7.06 -6.55
CA GLU A 142 -17.02 -6.56 -7.78
C GLU A 142 -16.23 -7.62 -8.55
N LEU A 143 -15.66 -8.62 -7.88
CA LEU A 143 -14.69 -9.55 -8.44
C LEU A 143 -15.06 -11.00 -8.11
N GLU A 144 -14.86 -11.90 -9.07
CA GLU A 144 -14.91 -13.34 -8.77
C GLU A 144 -13.71 -13.78 -7.95
N ARG A 145 -12.50 -13.35 -8.37
CA ARG A 145 -11.23 -13.69 -7.72
C ARG A 145 -10.14 -12.68 -8.06
N PHE A 146 -9.06 -12.71 -7.30
CA PHE A 146 -7.75 -12.18 -7.65
C PHE A 146 -6.66 -13.04 -6.99
N ASP A 147 -5.42 -12.90 -7.46
CA ASP A 147 -4.28 -13.73 -6.99
C ASP A 147 -3.31 -12.94 -6.12
N VAL A 148 -3.15 -11.66 -6.43
CA VAL A 148 -2.26 -10.74 -5.69
C VAL A 148 -2.94 -9.37 -5.58
N MET A 149 -2.84 -8.77 -4.40
CA MET A 149 -3.37 -7.42 -4.14
C MET A 149 -2.31 -6.55 -3.46
N LYS A 150 -2.22 -5.29 -3.89
CA LYS A 150 -1.66 -4.20 -3.08
C LYS A 150 -2.82 -3.41 -2.49
N LEU A 151 -2.74 -3.09 -1.22
CA LEU A 151 -3.75 -2.33 -0.50
C LEU A 151 -3.11 -1.19 0.28
N ASP A 152 -3.43 0.04 -0.12
CA ASP A 152 -2.97 1.28 0.49
C ASP A 152 -4.12 2.29 0.39
N VAL A 153 -4.99 2.24 1.37
CA VAL A 153 -6.26 2.98 1.41
C VAL A 153 -6.38 3.84 2.67
N GLU A 154 -5.22 4.29 3.14
CA GLU A 154 -5.05 5.30 4.18
C GLU A 154 -5.88 5.01 5.47
N GLY A 155 -5.75 3.76 5.94
CA GLY A 155 -6.32 3.31 7.23
C GLY A 155 -7.58 2.44 7.11
N MET A 156 -8.13 2.29 5.92
CA MET A 156 -9.31 1.44 5.70
C MET A 156 -8.99 -0.02 5.37
N GLU A 157 -7.73 -0.45 5.51
CA GLU A 157 -7.25 -1.79 5.13
C GLU A 157 -8.10 -2.90 5.75
N LEU A 158 -8.42 -2.80 7.04
CA LEU A 158 -9.27 -3.79 7.72
C LEU A 158 -10.70 -3.80 7.18
N SER A 159 -11.26 -2.63 6.88
CA SER A 159 -12.59 -2.50 6.28
C SER A 159 -12.64 -3.19 4.91
N VAL A 160 -11.66 -2.92 4.04
CA VAL A 160 -11.55 -3.58 2.73
C VAL A 160 -11.43 -5.09 2.88
N MET A 161 -10.58 -5.57 3.79
CA MET A 161 -10.39 -7.00 4.00
C MET A 161 -11.65 -7.70 4.48
N ARG A 162 -12.51 -7.04 5.27
CA ARG A 162 -13.82 -7.56 5.66
C ARG A 162 -14.82 -7.61 4.49
N GLY A 163 -14.69 -6.70 3.50
CA GLY A 163 -15.45 -6.75 2.25
C GLY A 163 -14.90 -7.73 1.21
N THR A 164 -13.94 -8.59 1.61
CA THR A 164 -13.23 -9.53 0.72
C THR A 164 -13.28 -10.97 1.28
N GLU A 165 -14.19 -11.29 2.17
CA GLU A 165 -14.25 -12.55 2.93
C GLU A 165 -14.37 -13.79 2.03
N ARG A 166 -15.23 -13.74 1.00
CA ARG A 166 -15.44 -14.85 0.06
C ARG A 166 -14.15 -15.12 -0.73
N ILE A 167 -13.56 -14.09 -1.31
CA ILE A 167 -12.33 -14.22 -2.11
C ILE A 167 -11.16 -14.71 -1.24
N MET A 168 -11.03 -14.19 -0.01
CA MET A 168 -10.01 -14.62 0.94
C MET A 168 -10.13 -16.11 1.29
N LYS A 169 -11.35 -16.64 1.36
CA LYS A 169 -11.63 -18.05 1.65
C LYS A 169 -11.39 -18.93 0.42
N GLU A 170 -11.85 -18.51 -0.75
CA GLU A 170 -11.92 -19.34 -1.97
C GLU A 170 -10.63 -19.27 -2.80
N ALA A 171 -10.18 -18.07 -3.13
CA ALA A 171 -9.02 -17.84 -3.99
C ALA A 171 -7.70 -17.75 -3.19
N ARG A 172 -7.76 -17.40 -1.90
CA ARG A 172 -6.60 -17.29 -1.01
C ARG A 172 -5.48 -16.43 -1.62
N PRO A 173 -5.75 -15.16 -1.96
CA PRO A 173 -4.78 -14.27 -2.61
C PRO A 173 -3.61 -13.92 -1.68
N THR A 174 -2.48 -13.54 -2.26
CA THR A 174 -1.42 -12.84 -1.52
C THR A 174 -1.78 -11.35 -1.42
N VAL A 175 -1.66 -10.77 -0.22
CA VAL A 175 -2.03 -9.37 0.01
C VAL A 175 -0.87 -8.61 0.61
N LEU A 176 -0.39 -7.57 -0.09
CA LEU A 176 0.50 -6.55 0.46
C LEU A 176 -0.35 -5.37 0.94
N PHE A 177 -0.17 -4.95 2.18
CA PHE A 177 -0.87 -3.79 2.71
C PHE A 177 0.07 -2.84 3.44
N GLU A 178 -0.16 -1.53 3.23
CA GLU A 178 0.55 -0.50 3.96
C GLU A 178 -0.03 -0.38 5.38
N VAL A 179 0.85 -0.27 6.36
CA VAL A 179 0.48 0.03 7.75
C VAL A 179 0.92 1.44 8.08
N ASN A 180 -0.06 2.33 8.21
CA ASN A 180 0.11 3.67 8.74
C ASN A 180 -0.57 3.75 10.11
N LEU A 181 0.22 3.67 11.19
CA LEU A 181 -0.33 3.58 12.55
C LEU A 181 -1.20 4.78 12.95
N SER A 182 -0.97 5.96 12.37
CA SER A 182 -1.79 7.14 12.63
C SER A 182 -3.15 7.04 11.95
N GLN A 183 -3.20 6.51 10.73
CA GLN A 183 -4.44 6.31 9.97
C GLN A 183 -5.27 5.17 10.55
N LEU A 184 -4.64 4.03 10.85
CA LEU A 184 -5.33 2.91 11.51
C LEU A 184 -6.03 3.33 12.80
N ARG A 185 -5.43 4.24 13.57
CA ARG A 185 -6.07 4.80 14.79
C ARG A 185 -7.26 5.69 14.47
N ALA A 186 -7.14 6.53 13.44
CA ALA A 186 -8.23 7.41 13.03
C ALA A 186 -9.46 6.62 12.57
N HIS A 187 -9.27 5.42 12.03
CA HIS A 187 -10.33 4.50 11.58
C HIS A 187 -10.68 3.41 12.61
N GLU A 188 -10.22 3.52 13.85
CA GLU A 188 -10.46 2.53 14.91
C GLU A 188 -10.07 1.08 14.51
N ALA A 189 -9.11 0.94 13.59
CA ALA A 189 -8.64 -0.32 13.04
C ALA A 189 -7.22 -0.65 13.54
N PRO A 190 -7.05 -1.13 14.76
CA PRO A 190 -5.74 -1.37 15.31
C PRO A 190 -5.01 -2.51 14.58
N LEU A 191 -3.69 -2.43 14.46
CA LEU A 191 -2.86 -3.42 13.76
C LEU A 191 -3.10 -4.86 14.24
N HIS A 192 -3.40 -5.07 15.54
CA HIS A 192 -3.69 -6.41 16.04
C HIS A 192 -4.99 -7.00 15.44
N ALA A 193 -5.93 -6.17 14.99
CA ALA A 193 -7.15 -6.66 14.32
C ALA A 193 -6.84 -7.14 12.89
N LEU A 194 -5.93 -6.47 12.15
CA LEU A 194 -5.40 -6.97 10.87
C LEU A 194 -4.59 -8.26 11.07
N ASP A 195 -3.72 -8.31 12.09
CA ASP A 195 -2.97 -9.53 12.43
C ASP A 195 -3.92 -10.71 12.70
N ALA A 196 -4.94 -10.50 13.54
CA ALA A 196 -5.94 -11.52 13.85
C ALA A 196 -6.78 -11.92 12.63
N PHE A 197 -7.13 -10.95 11.78
CA PHE A 197 -7.89 -11.21 10.54
C PHE A 197 -7.15 -12.19 9.63
N PHE A 198 -5.87 -11.92 9.34
CA PHE A 198 -5.09 -12.75 8.43
C PHE A 198 -4.73 -14.10 9.06
N ARG A 199 -4.22 -14.12 10.31
CA ARG A 199 -3.83 -15.39 10.96
C ARG A 199 -5.03 -16.30 11.21
N GLY A 200 -6.18 -15.76 11.58
CA GLY A 200 -7.42 -16.52 11.74
C GLY A 200 -7.91 -17.19 10.45
N ARG A 201 -7.38 -16.77 9.29
CA ARG A 201 -7.66 -17.37 7.96
C ARG A 201 -6.52 -18.21 7.40
N GLY A 202 -5.52 -18.54 8.23
CA GLY A 202 -4.37 -19.36 7.82
C GLY A 202 -3.41 -18.61 6.89
N TYR A 203 -3.06 -17.38 7.24
CA TYR A 203 -2.04 -16.60 6.54
C TYR A 203 -0.82 -16.39 7.43
N SER A 204 0.35 -16.49 6.84
CA SER A 204 1.60 -16.05 7.41
C SER A 204 1.89 -14.60 7.02
N LEU A 205 2.34 -13.80 7.98
CA LEU A 205 2.68 -12.40 7.76
C LEU A 205 4.19 -12.21 7.71
N TYR A 206 4.63 -11.36 6.80
CA TYR A 206 6.05 -11.04 6.60
C TYR A 206 6.27 -9.54 6.48
N LEU A 207 7.42 -9.08 7.00
CA LEU A 207 7.93 -7.72 6.82
C LEU A 207 8.97 -7.73 5.69
N PRO A 208 8.76 -7.03 4.58
CA PRO A 208 9.77 -6.89 3.54
C PRO A 208 10.87 -5.91 4.01
N PHE A 209 12.14 -6.25 3.78
CA PHE A 209 13.28 -5.36 4.00
C PHE A 209 14.50 -5.80 3.21
N ARG A 210 15.50 -4.92 3.09
CA ARG A 210 16.77 -5.26 2.45
C ARG A 210 17.79 -5.78 3.47
N SER A 211 18.38 -6.93 3.15
CA SER A 211 19.48 -7.51 3.88
C SER A 211 20.65 -7.70 2.91
N SER A 212 21.78 -7.03 3.15
CA SER A 212 22.94 -7.03 2.25
C SER A 212 22.59 -6.70 0.77
N GLY A 213 21.68 -5.73 0.59
CA GLY A 213 21.21 -5.31 -0.74
C GLY A 213 20.10 -6.16 -1.36
N GLN A 214 19.87 -7.39 -0.88
CA GLN A 214 18.83 -8.28 -1.36
C GLN A 214 17.50 -8.03 -0.62
N LEU A 215 16.39 -8.02 -1.35
CA LEU A 215 15.05 -7.99 -0.78
C LEU A 215 14.74 -9.36 -0.14
N VAL A 216 14.35 -9.34 1.11
CA VAL A 216 14.01 -10.53 1.90
C VAL A 216 12.70 -10.33 2.65
N LEU A 217 12.05 -11.42 3.01
CA LEU A 217 10.82 -11.43 3.82
C LEU A 217 11.14 -11.91 5.24
N GLY A 218 11.03 -11.01 6.20
CA GLY A 218 11.15 -11.36 7.60
C GLY A 218 9.87 -11.96 8.15
N ALA A 219 9.90 -13.21 8.58
CA ALA A 219 8.74 -13.82 9.23
C ALA A 219 8.30 -12.97 10.43
N ALA A 220 7.03 -12.55 10.45
CA ALA A 220 6.49 -11.69 11.48
C ALA A 220 5.66 -12.50 12.46
N SER A 221 5.96 -12.40 13.76
CA SER A 221 5.07 -12.82 14.84
C SER A 221 4.20 -11.65 15.30
N SER A 222 3.08 -11.92 15.98
CA SER A 222 2.29 -10.84 16.59
C SER A 222 3.14 -10.00 17.55
N LEU A 223 4.13 -10.60 18.23
CA LEU A 223 5.07 -9.89 19.09
C LEU A 223 5.98 -8.94 18.30
N SER A 224 6.47 -9.33 17.11
CA SER A 224 7.28 -8.44 16.27
C SER A 224 6.47 -7.27 15.71
N LEU A 225 5.19 -7.47 15.40
CA LEU A 225 4.28 -6.40 15.01
C LEU A 225 3.97 -5.44 16.18
N VAL A 226 3.76 -5.98 17.38
CA VAL A 226 3.63 -5.17 18.61
C VAL A 226 4.90 -4.35 18.84
N ALA A 227 6.09 -4.92 18.65
CA ALA A 227 7.35 -4.20 18.81
C ALA A 227 7.51 -3.03 17.84
N LEU A 228 6.99 -3.13 16.61
CA LEU A 228 6.91 -2.01 15.67
C LEU A 228 6.00 -0.87 16.19
N CYS A 229 4.92 -1.22 16.90
CA CYS A 229 3.94 -0.27 17.45
C CYS A 229 4.40 0.35 18.78
N MET A 230 5.14 -0.39 19.61
CA MET A 230 5.52 0.00 20.99
C MET A 230 6.70 0.96 21.05
N TYR A 231 7.18 1.49 19.93
CA TYR A 231 8.28 2.42 19.96
C TYR A 231 7.88 3.72 20.69
N PRO A 232 8.52 4.05 21.84
CA PRO A 232 8.11 5.21 22.66
C PRO A 232 8.16 6.55 21.92
N GLY A 233 9.00 6.66 20.89
CA GLY A 233 9.11 7.86 20.06
C GLY A 233 7.90 8.14 19.18
N ALA A 234 7.11 7.12 18.81
CA ALA A 234 5.87 7.30 18.07
C ALA A 234 4.73 7.83 18.97
N TYR A 235 4.80 7.60 20.27
CA TYR A 235 3.78 8.02 21.24
C TYR A 235 3.98 9.45 21.76
N PHE A 236 5.20 9.91 21.94
CA PHE A 236 5.51 11.19 22.62
C PHE A 236 5.84 12.37 21.69
N LEU A 237 6.18 12.13 20.45
CA LEU A 237 6.52 13.18 19.50
C LEU A 237 5.63 13.08 18.27
N ASN A 238 4.48 13.62 18.31
CA ASN A 238 3.44 13.87 17.28
C ASN A 238 3.93 14.10 15.82
N ARG A 239 5.02 13.47 15.35
CA ARG A 239 5.73 13.83 14.11
C ARG A 239 6.40 12.72 13.32
N THR A 240 6.07 11.43 13.50
CA THR A 240 6.50 10.43 12.52
C THR A 240 5.46 9.35 12.39
N SER A 241 4.82 9.32 11.24
CA SER A 241 4.09 8.15 10.77
C SER A 241 5.10 7.00 10.64
N SER A 242 5.00 6.00 11.49
CA SER A 242 5.64 4.73 11.22
C SER A 242 4.81 4.06 10.12
N VAL A 243 5.24 4.26 8.88
CA VAL A 243 4.65 3.64 7.70
C VAL A 243 5.53 2.47 7.31
N PHE A 244 4.96 1.30 7.12
CA PHE A 244 5.66 0.11 6.67
C PHE A 244 4.71 -0.86 5.98
N ASP A 245 5.24 -1.69 5.10
CA ASP A 245 4.48 -2.71 4.41
C ASP A 245 4.48 -4.03 5.17
N ILE A 246 3.37 -4.76 5.09
CA ILE A 246 3.24 -6.15 5.49
C ILE A 246 2.70 -6.94 4.30
N ILE A 247 3.31 -8.10 4.02
CA ILE A 247 2.76 -9.05 3.05
C ILE A 247 2.18 -10.26 3.77
N ALA A 248 0.91 -10.54 3.50
CA ALA A 248 0.19 -11.72 3.95
C ALA A 248 0.19 -12.77 2.85
N VAL A 249 0.76 -13.93 3.13
CA VAL A 249 0.83 -15.06 2.20
C VAL A 249 0.06 -16.23 2.79
N PRO A 250 -0.85 -16.87 2.03
CA PRO A 250 -1.57 -18.06 2.49
C PRO A 250 -0.59 -19.16 2.94
N GLU A 251 -0.86 -19.80 4.07
CA GLU A 251 -0.10 -20.96 4.51
C GLU A 251 -0.15 -22.06 3.45
N GLY A 252 1.01 -22.67 3.18
CA GLY A 252 1.18 -23.66 2.12
C GLY A 252 1.44 -23.10 0.73
N LYS A 253 1.26 -21.79 0.48
CA LYS A 253 1.66 -21.16 -0.78
C LYS A 253 3.17 -20.89 -0.77
N ALA A 254 3.83 -21.15 -1.92
CA ALA A 254 5.26 -20.87 -2.07
C ALA A 254 5.56 -19.38 -1.93
N VAL A 255 6.61 -19.07 -1.19
CA VAL A 255 7.14 -17.71 -1.04
C VAL A 255 8.33 -17.55 -1.99
N PRO A 256 8.25 -16.70 -3.02
CA PRO A 256 9.26 -16.63 -4.08
C PRO A 256 10.52 -15.85 -3.70
N LEU A 257 10.60 -15.32 -2.49
CA LEU A 257 11.72 -14.54 -1.96
C LEU A 257 12.34 -15.24 -0.75
N PRO A 258 13.63 -14.99 -0.43
CA PRO A 258 14.25 -15.55 0.76
C PRO A 258 13.52 -15.14 2.03
N VAL A 259 13.20 -16.11 2.88
CA VAL A 259 12.55 -15.89 4.17
C VAL A 259 13.58 -15.97 5.28
N VAL A 260 13.61 -14.95 6.15
CA VAL A 260 14.42 -14.94 7.35
C VAL A 260 13.55 -15.18 8.59
N PRO A 261 14.09 -15.85 9.64
CA PRO A 261 13.31 -16.23 10.81
C PRO A 261 12.94 -15.00 11.68
N VAL A 262 11.92 -15.17 12.52
CA VAL A 262 11.36 -14.12 13.40
C VAL A 262 12.44 -13.37 14.18
N TRP A 263 13.46 -14.04 14.73
CA TRP A 263 14.51 -13.37 15.51
C TRP A 263 15.36 -12.39 14.68
N ARG A 264 15.62 -12.69 13.39
CA ARG A 264 16.28 -11.75 12.47
C ARG A 264 15.37 -10.58 12.12
N THR A 265 14.08 -10.83 11.93
CA THR A 265 13.08 -9.78 11.75
C THR A 265 13.07 -8.83 12.94
N MET A 266 13.08 -9.38 14.17
CA MET A 266 13.15 -8.59 15.40
C MET A 266 14.42 -7.75 15.48
N GLN A 267 15.58 -8.32 15.14
CA GLN A 267 16.84 -7.56 15.08
C GLN A 267 16.75 -6.39 14.09
N TYR A 268 16.17 -6.61 12.91
CA TYR A 268 15.97 -5.54 11.92
C TYR A 268 15.04 -4.44 12.47
N VAL A 269 13.91 -4.80 13.05
CA VAL A 269 12.96 -3.85 13.65
C VAL A 269 13.61 -3.00 14.75
N LEU A 270 14.35 -3.64 15.64
CA LEU A 270 15.05 -2.94 16.73
C LEU A 270 16.16 -2.03 16.19
N ALA A 271 16.96 -2.48 15.22
CA ALA A 271 18.01 -1.67 14.61
C ALA A 271 17.44 -0.46 13.86
N ARG A 272 16.36 -0.63 13.10
CA ARG A 272 15.64 0.45 12.42
C ARG A 272 15.15 1.50 13.44
N ASN A 273 14.48 1.05 14.49
CA ASN A 273 13.99 1.93 15.54
C ASN A 273 15.11 2.72 16.22
N LEU A 274 16.28 2.11 16.43
CA LEU A 274 17.45 2.78 16.99
C LEU A 274 18.04 3.82 16.03
N GLN A 275 18.17 3.51 14.74
CA GLN A 275 18.68 4.44 13.72
C GLN A 275 17.77 5.66 13.57
N GLU A 276 16.45 5.48 13.56
CA GLU A 276 15.48 6.58 13.52
C GLU A 276 15.63 7.48 14.77
N LYS A 277 15.90 6.91 15.93
CA LYS A 277 16.16 7.65 17.16
C LYS A 277 17.44 8.49 17.09
N ILE A 278 18.54 7.90 16.61
CA ILE A 278 19.84 8.59 16.46
C ILE A 278 19.73 9.71 15.41
N GLY A 279 19.06 9.48 14.29
CA GLY A 279 18.87 10.48 13.24
C GLY A 279 18.06 11.70 13.72
N ARG A 280 17.12 11.49 14.66
CA ARG A 280 16.38 12.60 15.28
C ARG A 280 17.23 13.41 16.23
N VAL A 281 18.00 12.74 17.11
CA VAL A 281 18.89 13.44 18.05
C VAL A 281 19.89 14.32 17.28
N ARG A 282 20.43 13.85 16.14
CA ARG A 282 21.30 14.66 15.28
C ARG A 282 20.64 15.89 14.69
N LYS A 283 19.33 15.85 14.37
CA LYS A 283 18.59 17.03 13.87
C LYS A 283 18.35 18.12 14.92
N TYR A 284 18.47 17.80 16.21
CA TYR A 284 18.32 18.76 17.31
C TYR A 284 19.67 19.30 17.82
N LEU A 285 20.79 18.72 17.35
CA LEU A 285 22.15 19.12 17.75
C LEU A 285 22.90 19.92 16.68
N ILE A 286 22.25 20.21 15.54
CA ILE A 286 22.69 21.12 14.47
C ILE A 286 21.64 22.22 14.30
#